data_0bd2cd2c53ff95a4e8c88b24b7197e70
#
_entry.id   0bd2cd2c53ff95a4e8c88b24b7197e70
#
_cell.length_a   1.000
_cell.length_b   1.000
_cell.length_c   1.000
_cell.angle_alpha   90.00
_cell.angle_beta   90.00
_cell.angle_gamma   90.00
#
_symmetry.space_group_name_H-M   'P 1'
#
loop_
_entity.id
_entity.type
_entity.pdbx_description
1 polymer ?
#
loop_
_entity_poly.entity_id
_entity_poly.type
_entity_poly.pdbx_seq_one_letter_code
_entity_poly.pdbx_strand_id
1 'polypeptide(L)'
;MNKLAFVFSGQGSQYPGMGRELFENFESARNVYECANDILGFDIAKLSFEGDAATLAQTKISQPAIYAVSMAAYSVVSELCEPEAVAGHSLGEYAALTAAGAFSLEDGFKMIAARGAAMQRAADRNPGSMFAIMGSDEETIARVCRETAGYVLPV
;
A
#
# COMPACT_ATOMS: atom_id res chain seq x y z
N MET A 1 17.27 -20.16 -16.08
CA MET A 1 16.19 -19.97 -15.07
C MET A 1 15.57 -18.63 -15.36
N ASN A 2 14.25 -18.52 -15.35
CA ASN A 2 13.60 -17.21 -15.52
C ASN A 2 13.82 -16.40 -14.25
N LYS A 3 14.30 -15.16 -14.40
CA LYS A 3 14.44 -14.22 -13.30
C LYS A 3 13.06 -13.75 -12.85
N LEU A 4 12.81 -13.76 -11.56
CA LEU A 4 11.54 -13.37 -10.96
C LEU A 4 11.74 -12.09 -10.14
N ALA A 5 10.83 -11.13 -10.31
CA ALA A 5 10.76 -9.95 -9.49
C ALA A 5 9.35 -9.78 -8.91
N PHE A 6 9.24 -9.37 -7.65
CA PHE A 6 7.96 -9.02 -7.04
C PHE A 6 7.79 -7.50 -7.01
N VAL A 7 6.62 -7.04 -7.41
CA VAL A 7 6.29 -5.62 -7.47
C VAL A 7 5.08 -5.36 -6.57
N PHE A 8 5.21 -4.39 -5.66
CA PHE A 8 4.18 -4.05 -4.69
C PHE A 8 3.48 -2.74 -5.05
N SER A 9 2.16 -2.77 -5.07
CA SER A 9 1.34 -1.62 -5.45
C SER A 9 1.29 -0.53 -4.39
N GLY A 10 0.98 0.69 -4.84
CA GLY A 10 0.78 1.86 -4.00
C GLY A 10 -0.69 2.17 -3.72
N GLN A 11 -0.93 3.31 -3.08
CA GLN A 11 -2.27 3.82 -2.80
C GLN A 11 -3.05 4.01 -4.10
N GLY A 12 -4.34 3.65 -4.08
CA GLY A 12 -5.22 3.60 -5.25
C GLY A 12 -5.52 2.18 -5.74
N SER A 13 -4.79 1.17 -5.24
CA SER A 13 -5.02 -0.24 -5.58
C SER A 13 -6.02 -0.94 -4.65
N GLN A 14 -6.50 -0.28 -3.58
CA GLN A 14 -7.45 -0.86 -2.64
C GLN A 14 -8.84 -1.02 -3.26
N TYR A 15 -9.52 -2.10 -2.87
CA TYR A 15 -10.91 -2.37 -3.23
C TYR A 15 -11.60 -3.22 -2.13
N PRO A 16 -12.92 -3.08 -1.94
CA PRO A 16 -13.67 -3.92 -0.99
C PRO A 16 -13.52 -5.41 -1.28
N GLY A 17 -13.21 -6.19 -0.26
CA GLY A 17 -12.98 -7.64 -0.37
C GLY A 17 -11.53 -8.06 -0.63
N MET A 18 -10.60 -7.11 -0.84
CA MET A 18 -9.20 -7.44 -1.11
C MET A 18 -8.58 -8.26 0.02
N GLY A 19 -7.90 -9.36 -0.36
CA GLY A 19 -7.19 -10.24 0.56
C GLY A 19 -8.07 -11.27 1.30
N ARG A 20 -9.40 -11.22 1.17
CA ARG A 20 -10.31 -12.18 1.84
C ARG A 20 -9.98 -13.63 1.47
N GLU A 21 -9.84 -13.93 0.19
CA GLU A 21 -9.53 -15.30 -0.26
C GLU A 21 -8.18 -15.79 0.30
N LEU A 22 -7.17 -14.92 0.38
CA LEU A 22 -5.89 -15.27 0.99
C LEU A 22 -6.07 -15.59 2.47
N PHE A 23 -6.78 -14.74 3.21
CA PHE A 23 -7.05 -14.92 4.63
C PHE A 23 -7.82 -16.21 4.93
N GLU A 24 -8.83 -16.54 4.12
CA GLU A 24 -9.68 -17.72 4.33
C GLU A 24 -8.94 -19.03 4.02
N ASN A 25 -8.03 -19.03 3.05
CA ASN A 25 -7.43 -20.25 2.51
C ASN A 25 -5.98 -20.52 2.98
N PHE A 26 -5.25 -19.52 3.48
CA PHE A 26 -3.84 -19.66 3.86
C PHE A 26 -3.58 -19.18 5.27
N GLU A 27 -2.96 -20.04 6.09
CA GLU A 27 -2.59 -19.72 7.46
C GLU A 27 -1.54 -18.59 7.52
N SER A 28 -0.55 -18.62 6.63
CA SER A 28 0.48 -17.58 6.54
C SER A 28 -0.13 -16.19 6.26
N ALA A 29 -1.14 -16.10 5.38
CA ALA A 29 -1.85 -14.87 5.13
C ALA A 29 -2.70 -14.41 6.33
N ARG A 30 -3.34 -15.35 7.03
CA ARG A 30 -4.14 -15.06 8.24
C ARG A 30 -3.26 -14.46 9.33
N ASN A 31 -2.09 -15.05 9.58
CA ASN A 31 -1.12 -14.56 10.55
C ASN A 31 -0.68 -13.12 10.27
N VAL A 32 -0.57 -12.72 9.00
CA VAL A 32 -0.27 -11.33 8.61
C VAL A 32 -1.38 -10.37 9.06
N TYR A 33 -2.65 -10.72 8.84
CA TYR A 33 -3.78 -9.87 9.25
C TYR A 33 -3.96 -9.83 10.77
N GLU A 34 -3.70 -10.93 11.47
CA GLU A 34 -3.72 -10.98 12.94
C GLU A 34 -2.63 -10.06 13.52
N CYS A 35 -1.41 -10.17 13.03
CA CYS A 35 -0.31 -9.26 13.38
C CYS A 35 -0.68 -7.80 13.11
N ALA A 36 -1.31 -7.53 11.97
CA ALA A 36 -1.77 -6.18 11.62
C ALA A 36 -2.79 -5.64 12.64
N ASN A 37 -3.79 -6.43 12.99
CA ASN A 37 -4.83 -6.04 13.94
C ASN A 37 -4.25 -5.71 15.32
N ASP A 38 -3.31 -6.52 15.80
CA ASP A 38 -2.64 -6.33 17.09
C ASP A 38 -1.85 -5.00 17.13
N ILE A 39 -1.14 -4.68 16.05
CA ILE A 39 -0.30 -3.47 15.98
C ILE A 39 -1.13 -2.22 15.75
N LEU A 40 -2.12 -2.30 14.86
CA LEU A 40 -2.93 -1.16 14.48
C LEU A 40 -3.98 -0.80 15.55
N GLY A 41 -4.37 -1.76 16.40
CA GLY A 41 -5.39 -1.57 17.42
C GLY A 41 -6.82 -1.49 16.86
N PHE A 42 -7.02 -1.89 15.61
CA PHE A 42 -8.33 -2.01 14.96
C PHE A 42 -8.31 -3.14 13.93
N ASP A 43 -9.50 -3.65 13.61
CA ASP A 43 -9.65 -4.80 12.71
C ASP A 43 -9.51 -4.39 11.23
N ILE A 44 -8.27 -4.41 10.73
CA ILE A 44 -7.96 -4.11 9.33
C ILE A 44 -8.45 -5.22 8.40
N ALA A 45 -8.54 -6.46 8.87
CA ALA A 45 -9.10 -7.56 8.10
C ALA A 45 -10.57 -7.30 7.78
N LYS A 46 -11.37 -6.98 8.81
CA LYS A 46 -12.78 -6.63 8.63
C LYS A 46 -12.96 -5.42 7.72
N LEU A 47 -12.17 -4.38 7.90
CA LEU A 47 -12.23 -3.18 7.04
C LEU A 47 -11.89 -3.50 5.59
N SER A 48 -10.88 -4.33 5.34
CA SER A 48 -10.49 -4.75 3.98
C SER A 48 -11.56 -5.60 3.31
N PHE A 49 -12.23 -6.48 4.07
CA PHE A 49 -13.17 -7.45 3.52
C PHE A 49 -14.59 -6.92 3.38
N GLU A 50 -15.04 -6.09 4.31
CA GLU A 50 -16.43 -5.64 4.46
C GLU A 50 -16.59 -4.12 4.38
N GLY A 51 -15.49 -3.36 4.45
CA GLY A 51 -15.50 -1.91 4.37
C GLY A 51 -15.97 -1.43 3.00
N ASP A 52 -16.67 -0.31 2.98
CA ASP A 52 -17.05 0.36 1.73
C ASP A 52 -15.84 1.09 1.09
N ALA A 53 -16.00 1.47 -0.18
CA ALA A 53 -14.95 2.15 -0.93
C ALA A 53 -14.54 3.50 -0.30
N ALA A 54 -15.48 4.23 0.34
CA ALA A 54 -15.20 5.51 0.95
C ALA A 54 -14.36 5.36 2.23
N THR A 55 -14.65 4.34 3.03
CA THR A 55 -13.85 3.99 4.21
C THR A 55 -12.44 3.57 3.80
N LEU A 56 -12.33 2.69 2.79
CA LEU A 56 -11.04 2.23 2.29
C LEU A 56 -10.22 3.33 1.59
N ALA A 57 -10.85 4.40 1.11
CA ALA A 57 -10.15 5.53 0.50
C ALA A 57 -9.44 6.44 1.52
N GLN A 58 -9.79 6.36 2.81
CA GLN A 58 -9.13 7.15 3.85
C GLN A 58 -7.67 6.73 4.00
N THR A 59 -6.73 7.65 3.86
CA THR A 59 -5.28 7.37 3.85
C THR A 59 -4.82 6.55 5.06
N LYS A 60 -5.37 6.82 6.25
CA LYS A 60 -5.07 6.08 7.48
C LYS A 60 -5.54 4.61 7.45
N ILE A 61 -6.48 4.26 6.57
CA ILE A 61 -7.01 2.91 6.38
C ILE A 61 -6.40 2.27 5.13
N SER A 62 -6.38 2.99 3.99
CA SER A 62 -5.91 2.46 2.72
C SER A 62 -4.46 1.96 2.79
N GLN A 63 -3.58 2.72 3.45
CA GLN A 63 -2.17 2.34 3.52
C GLN A 63 -1.92 1.05 4.29
N PRO A 64 -2.37 0.88 5.55
CA PRO A 64 -2.22 -0.40 6.23
C PRO A 64 -2.98 -1.54 5.56
N ALA A 65 -4.13 -1.30 4.93
CA ALA A 65 -4.89 -2.33 4.22
C ALA A 65 -4.16 -2.85 2.98
N ILE A 66 -3.57 -1.96 2.16
CA ILE A 66 -2.77 -2.36 0.99
C ILE A 66 -1.48 -3.07 1.44
N TYR A 67 -0.84 -2.59 2.50
CA TYR A 67 0.35 -3.26 3.04
C TYR A 67 0.00 -4.66 3.56
N ALA A 68 -1.11 -4.82 4.27
CA ALA A 68 -1.57 -6.12 4.78
C ALA A 68 -1.83 -7.12 3.65
N VAL A 69 -2.58 -6.73 2.60
CA VAL A 69 -2.83 -7.64 1.47
C VAL A 69 -1.55 -7.95 0.69
N SER A 70 -0.64 -6.99 0.55
CA SER A 70 0.66 -7.18 -0.10
C SER A 70 1.51 -8.21 0.65
N MET A 71 1.59 -8.09 1.97
CA MET A 71 2.35 -9.01 2.80
C MET A 71 1.67 -10.37 2.94
N ALA A 72 0.33 -10.43 2.96
CA ALA A 72 -0.42 -11.68 2.93
C ALA A 72 -0.18 -12.44 1.60
N ALA A 73 -0.20 -11.74 0.47
CA ALA A 73 0.14 -12.36 -0.82
C ALA A 73 1.60 -12.81 -0.86
N TYR A 74 2.52 -11.98 -0.37
CA TYR A 74 3.94 -12.32 -0.29
C TYR A 74 4.18 -13.55 0.59
N SER A 75 3.56 -13.64 1.77
CA SER A 75 3.74 -14.78 2.68
C SER A 75 3.35 -16.11 2.04
N VAL A 76 2.31 -16.11 1.21
CA VAL A 76 1.88 -17.31 0.48
C VAL A 76 2.81 -17.64 -0.70
N VAL A 77 3.16 -16.63 -1.50
CA VAL A 77 3.96 -16.86 -2.73
C VAL A 77 5.40 -17.19 -2.40
N SER A 78 5.96 -16.63 -1.33
CA SER A 78 7.34 -16.91 -0.89
C SER A 78 7.57 -18.35 -0.44
N GLU A 79 6.52 -19.08 -0.10
CA GLU A 79 6.60 -20.54 0.16
C GLU A 79 6.86 -21.35 -1.14
N LEU A 80 6.54 -20.78 -2.30
CA LEU A 80 6.65 -21.44 -3.60
C LEU A 80 7.87 -21.01 -4.42
N CYS A 81 8.28 -19.75 -4.26
CA CYS A 81 9.39 -19.19 -5.05
C CYS A 81 9.99 -17.95 -4.34
N GLU A 82 11.27 -17.73 -4.61
CA GLU A 82 12.01 -16.55 -4.13
C GLU A 82 12.24 -15.56 -5.30
N PRO A 83 11.99 -14.26 -5.09
CA PRO A 83 12.31 -13.26 -6.09
C PRO A 83 13.81 -12.93 -6.08
N GLU A 84 14.41 -12.66 -7.25
CA GLU A 84 15.77 -12.10 -7.38
C GLU A 84 15.79 -10.59 -7.06
N ALA A 85 14.65 -9.92 -7.21
CA ALA A 85 14.49 -8.50 -6.94
C ALA A 85 13.07 -8.19 -6.44
N VAL A 86 12.96 -7.13 -5.67
CA VAL A 86 11.67 -6.58 -5.22
C VAL A 86 11.63 -5.07 -5.50
N ALA A 87 10.47 -4.55 -5.84
CA ALA A 87 10.24 -3.13 -6.03
C ALA A 87 8.85 -2.75 -5.52
N GLY A 88 8.65 -1.48 -5.16
CA GLY A 88 7.38 -1.00 -4.68
C GLY A 88 7.12 0.45 -5.07
N HIS A 89 5.87 0.80 -5.35
CA HIS A 89 5.47 2.16 -5.63
C HIS A 89 4.95 2.84 -4.37
N SER A 90 5.57 3.94 -3.95
CA SER A 90 5.13 4.76 -2.81
C SER A 90 5.02 3.92 -1.52
N LEU A 91 3.81 3.64 -1.01
CA LEU A 91 3.64 2.75 0.15
C LEU A 91 4.12 1.31 -0.13
N GLY A 92 4.07 0.85 -1.37
CA GLY A 92 4.57 -0.46 -1.77
C GLY A 92 6.07 -0.66 -1.54
N GLU A 93 6.86 0.43 -1.45
CA GLU A 93 8.27 0.38 -1.04
C GLU A 93 8.45 -0.29 0.33
N TYR A 94 7.55 -0.03 1.28
CA TYR A 94 7.60 -0.65 2.59
C TYR A 94 7.37 -2.17 2.52
N ALA A 95 6.46 -2.61 1.66
CA ALA A 95 6.26 -4.03 1.42
C ALA A 95 7.49 -4.67 0.72
N ALA A 96 8.08 -3.97 -0.24
CA ALA A 96 9.31 -4.41 -0.89
C ALA A 96 10.48 -4.52 0.10
N LEU A 97 10.67 -3.54 0.98
CA LEU A 97 11.72 -3.55 2.01
C LEU A 97 11.49 -4.66 3.05
N THR A 98 10.23 -4.92 3.43
CA THR A 98 9.90 -6.06 4.31
C THR A 98 10.18 -7.39 3.61
N ALA A 99 9.78 -7.54 2.35
CA ALA A 99 10.07 -8.73 1.56
C ALA A 99 11.57 -8.96 1.33
N ALA A 100 12.36 -7.87 1.28
CA ALA A 100 13.83 -7.92 1.22
C ALA A 100 14.50 -8.17 2.58
N GLY A 101 13.74 -8.29 3.67
CA GLY A 101 14.26 -8.51 5.03
C GLY A 101 14.88 -7.27 5.69
N ALA A 102 14.65 -6.06 5.16
CA ALA A 102 15.12 -4.82 5.77
C ALA A 102 14.34 -4.44 7.04
N PHE A 103 13.07 -4.84 7.13
CA PHE A 103 12.19 -4.66 8.28
C PHE A 103 11.58 -6.00 8.69
N SER A 104 11.16 -6.11 9.96
CA SER A 104 10.20 -7.13 10.36
C SER A 104 8.79 -6.75 9.85
N LEU A 105 7.89 -7.72 9.81
CA LEU A 105 6.48 -7.48 9.48
C LEU A 105 5.86 -6.46 10.43
N GLU A 106 6.13 -6.62 11.73
CA GLU A 106 5.64 -5.73 12.79
C GLU A 106 6.14 -4.30 12.63
N ASP A 107 7.43 -4.12 12.33
CA ASP A 107 8.00 -2.78 12.13
C ASP A 107 7.45 -2.13 10.85
N GLY A 108 7.22 -2.93 9.82
CA GLY A 108 6.54 -2.47 8.61
C GLY A 108 5.14 -1.92 8.92
N PHE A 109 4.31 -2.62 9.71
CA PHE A 109 3.00 -2.12 10.14
C PHE A 109 3.09 -0.86 10.98
N LYS A 110 4.02 -0.78 11.94
CA LYS A 110 4.24 0.45 12.73
C LYS A 110 4.61 1.64 11.85
N MET A 111 5.50 1.43 10.89
CA MET A 111 5.94 2.49 9.96
C MET A 111 4.80 2.94 9.03
N ILE A 112 4.02 2.02 8.47
CA ILE A 112 2.88 2.34 7.62
C ILE A 112 1.80 3.08 8.42
N ALA A 113 1.51 2.69 9.64
CA ALA A 113 0.58 3.40 10.52
C ALA A 113 1.05 4.84 10.79
N ALA A 114 2.33 5.02 11.13
CA ALA A 114 2.93 6.34 11.34
C ALA A 114 2.91 7.21 10.08
N ARG A 115 3.21 6.61 8.91
CA ARG A 115 3.15 7.26 7.60
C ARG A 115 1.74 7.73 7.26
N GLY A 116 0.75 6.83 7.37
CA GLY A 116 -0.66 7.14 7.09
C GLY A 116 -1.18 8.28 7.97
N ALA A 117 -0.86 8.24 9.26
CA ALA A 117 -1.23 9.30 10.20
C ALA A 117 -0.52 10.64 9.88
N ALA A 118 0.75 10.62 9.48
CA ALA A 118 1.49 11.83 9.11
C ALA A 118 0.93 12.46 7.82
N MET A 119 0.64 11.65 6.81
CA MET A 119 0.04 12.11 5.55
C MET A 119 -1.37 12.68 5.78
N GLN A 120 -2.18 12.04 6.62
CA GLN A 120 -3.50 12.55 6.96
C GLN A 120 -3.40 13.93 7.65
N ARG A 121 -2.51 14.07 8.64
CA ARG A 121 -2.29 15.38 9.29
C ARG A 121 -1.79 16.45 8.31
N ALA A 122 -0.97 16.08 7.32
CA ALA A 122 -0.51 17.01 6.30
C ALA A 122 -1.65 17.46 5.38
N ALA A 123 -2.51 16.53 4.97
CA ALA A 123 -3.71 16.81 4.16
C ALA A 123 -4.73 17.69 4.91
N ASP A 124 -4.92 17.45 6.20
CA ASP A 124 -5.84 18.23 7.04
C ASP A 124 -5.35 19.69 7.21
N ARG A 125 -4.02 19.89 7.27
CA ARG A 125 -3.41 21.23 7.39
C ARG A 125 -3.35 21.98 6.08
N ASN A 126 -3.18 21.26 4.98
CA ASN A 126 -3.04 21.82 3.63
C ASN A 126 -4.02 21.10 2.70
N PRO A 127 -5.31 21.47 2.71
CA PRO A 127 -6.30 20.84 1.85
C PRO A 127 -5.90 20.95 0.38
N GLY A 128 -5.94 19.83 -0.33
CA GLY A 128 -5.58 19.74 -1.73
C GLY A 128 -5.90 18.36 -2.30
N SER A 129 -5.56 18.17 -3.56
CA SER A 129 -5.73 16.90 -4.27
C SER A 129 -4.47 16.55 -5.04
N MET A 130 -4.23 15.26 -5.22
CA MET A 130 -3.13 14.74 -6.00
C MET A 130 -3.68 13.76 -7.04
N PHE A 131 -3.22 13.90 -8.26
CA PHE A 131 -3.65 13.05 -9.37
C PHE A 131 -2.44 12.43 -10.07
N ALA A 132 -2.54 11.15 -10.38
CA ALA A 132 -1.60 10.49 -11.29
C ALA A 132 -2.06 10.75 -12.74
N ILE A 133 -1.22 11.39 -13.51
CA ILE A 133 -1.49 11.66 -14.93
C ILE A 133 -0.80 10.60 -15.77
N MET A 134 -1.55 9.94 -16.63
CA MET A 134 -1.05 8.93 -17.56
C MET A 134 -1.37 9.33 -19.00
N GLY A 135 -0.45 9.05 -19.93
CA GLY A 135 -0.66 9.26 -21.35
C GLY A 135 -0.55 10.71 -21.82
N SER A 136 0.07 11.59 -21.02
CA SER A 136 0.40 12.96 -21.42
C SER A 136 1.91 13.19 -21.30
N ASP A 137 2.43 14.13 -22.08
CA ASP A 137 3.83 14.54 -21.98
C ASP A 137 4.05 15.52 -20.81
N GLU A 138 5.29 15.55 -20.31
CA GLU A 138 5.67 16.37 -19.16
C GLU A 138 5.47 17.88 -19.42
N GLU A 139 5.73 18.34 -20.63
CA GLU A 139 5.61 19.77 -20.99
C GLU A 139 4.15 20.25 -20.89
N THR A 140 3.22 19.44 -21.39
CA THR A 140 1.77 19.69 -21.29
C THR A 140 1.33 19.74 -19.82
N ILE A 141 1.75 18.79 -19.02
CA ILE A 141 1.41 18.74 -17.58
C ILE A 141 1.99 19.97 -16.87
N ALA A 142 3.25 20.30 -17.10
CA ALA A 142 3.91 21.46 -16.49
C ALA A 142 3.23 22.78 -16.89
N ARG A 143 2.76 22.90 -18.15
CA ARG A 143 2.00 24.08 -18.60
C ARG A 143 0.67 24.20 -17.85
N VAL A 144 -0.11 23.13 -17.77
CA VAL A 144 -1.39 23.13 -17.03
C VAL A 144 -1.19 23.47 -15.56
N CYS A 145 -0.16 22.92 -14.91
CA CYS A 145 0.16 23.24 -13.52
C CYS A 145 0.51 24.73 -13.35
N ARG A 146 1.27 25.33 -14.27
CA ARG A 146 1.56 26.78 -14.21
C ARG A 146 0.29 27.63 -14.35
N GLU A 147 -0.63 27.22 -15.23
CA GLU A 147 -1.91 27.91 -15.46
C GLU A 147 -2.90 27.79 -14.31
N THR A 148 -2.80 26.74 -13.50
CA THR A 148 -3.76 26.40 -12.42
C THR A 148 -3.15 26.48 -11.02
N ALA A 149 -1.94 27.02 -10.86
CA ALA A 149 -1.17 27.04 -9.61
C ALA A 149 -0.94 25.63 -9.01
N GLY A 150 -0.91 24.60 -9.84
CA GLY A 150 -0.53 23.24 -9.47
C GLY A 150 0.98 23.04 -9.46
N TYR A 151 1.41 21.88 -8.93
CA TYR A 151 2.80 21.45 -8.94
C TYR A 151 2.94 20.10 -9.65
N VAL A 152 4.00 19.97 -10.44
CA VAL A 152 4.42 18.69 -11.05
C VAL A 152 5.49 18.05 -10.20
N LEU A 153 5.33 16.77 -9.92
CA LEU A 153 6.37 15.90 -9.36
C LEU A 153 6.52 14.72 -10.32
N PRO A 154 7.62 14.65 -11.09
CA PRO A 154 7.93 13.48 -11.91
C PRO A 154 8.16 12.26 -11.00
N VAL A 155 7.66 11.09 -11.39
CA VAL A 155 7.84 9.78 -10.74
C VAL A 155 8.50 8.80 -11.69
#